data_1d02d646e2c37a6d8fb0a5c7bc45b08a
#
_entry.id   1d02d646e2c37a6d8fb0a5c7bc45b08a
#
_cell.length_a   1.000
_cell.length_b   1.000
_cell.length_c   1.000
_cell.angle_alpha   90.00
_cell.angle_beta   90.00
_cell.angle_gamma   90.00
#
_symmetry.space_group_name_H-M   'P 1'
#
loop_
_entity.id
_entity.type
_entity.pdbx_description
1 polymer ?
#
loop_
_entity_poly.entity_id
_entity_poly.type
_entity_poly.pdbx_seq_one_letter_code
_entity_poly.pdbx_strand_id
1 'polypeptide(L)'
;MSNYIKSNQDRWNNVKNTYTEPVTHEELEEARKVPISVALTIGKKVPKEWFEKANGKKILGLACGGGQQGPVFAAKGYDVTIMDFSTSQLQRDEMVAKREGLTITTVQGDLTKPFPFEDETFDIVFNPVSNVYIEDLENMYKEATRVLKKGGLLMVGFMNPWIY
;
A
#
# COMPACT_ATOMS: atom_id res chain seq x y z
N MET A 1 19.27 6.48 13.01
CA MET A 1 18.68 5.71 11.91
C MET A 1 19.61 4.54 11.64
N SER A 2 19.14 3.30 11.67
CA SER A 2 20.01 2.15 11.42
C SER A 2 20.52 2.18 9.97
N ASN A 3 21.69 1.57 9.70
CA ASN A 3 22.23 1.50 8.33
C ASN A 3 21.26 0.81 7.36
N TYR A 4 20.46 -0.12 7.87
CA TYR A 4 19.44 -0.87 7.12
C TYR A 4 18.31 0.05 6.62
N ILE A 5 17.77 0.89 7.48
CA ILE A 5 16.69 1.83 7.12
C ILE A 5 17.15 2.81 6.05
N LYS A 6 18.35 3.40 6.22
CA LYS A 6 18.91 4.32 5.23
C LYS A 6 19.16 3.62 3.88
N SER A 7 19.72 2.42 3.89
CA SER A 7 19.98 1.64 2.68
C SER A 7 18.67 1.32 1.92
N ASN A 8 17.61 0.95 2.63
CA ASN A 8 16.30 0.71 2.01
C ASN A 8 15.68 1.99 1.43
N GLN A 9 15.78 3.11 2.16
CA GLN A 9 15.29 4.39 1.66
C GLN A 9 16.01 4.82 0.38
N ASP A 10 17.35 4.75 0.38
CA ASP A 10 18.16 5.10 -0.79
C ASP A 10 17.83 4.19 -1.97
N ARG A 11 17.65 2.89 -1.74
CA ARG A 11 17.23 1.93 -2.76
C ARG A 11 15.89 2.32 -3.37
N TRP A 12 14.85 2.49 -2.55
CA TRP A 12 13.50 2.76 -3.02
C TRP A 12 13.32 4.17 -3.60
N ASN A 13 14.11 5.14 -3.14
CA ASN A 13 14.15 6.47 -3.75
C ASN A 13 14.78 6.48 -5.15
N ASN A 14 15.67 5.51 -5.45
CA ASN A 14 16.43 5.46 -6.70
C ASN A 14 16.06 4.28 -7.60
N VAL A 15 15.09 3.45 -7.19
CA VAL A 15 14.73 2.25 -7.96
C VAL A 15 14.11 2.62 -9.31
N LYS A 16 14.68 2.03 -10.37
CA LYS A 16 14.17 2.09 -11.74
C LYS A 16 13.93 0.66 -12.20
N ASN A 17 12.74 0.14 -11.98
CA ASN A 17 12.37 -1.18 -12.49
C ASN A 17 10.86 -1.23 -12.79
N THR A 18 10.46 -2.20 -13.60
CA THR A 18 9.08 -2.40 -14.06
C THR A 18 8.10 -2.71 -12.93
N TYR A 19 8.59 -3.22 -11.79
CA TYR A 19 7.72 -3.55 -10.64
C TYR A 19 7.24 -2.33 -9.87
N THR A 20 7.83 -1.16 -10.13
CA THR A 20 7.50 0.10 -9.44
C THR A 20 7.05 1.19 -10.41
N GLU A 21 6.75 0.84 -11.66
CA GLU A 21 6.20 1.83 -12.60
C GLU A 21 4.75 2.16 -12.22
N PRO A 22 4.41 3.44 -12.18
CA PRO A 22 3.04 3.87 -11.95
C PRO A 22 2.08 3.33 -13.01
N VAL A 23 0.86 3.04 -12.61
CA VAL A 23 -0.21 2.64 -13.53
C VAL A 23 -0.42 3.70 -14.62
N THR A 24 -0.56 3.27 -15.87
CA THR A 24 -0.86 4.17 -17.00
C THR A 24 -2.33 4.62 -16.96
N HIS A 25 -2.67 5.60 -17.80
CA HIS A 25 -4.07 6.01 -17.96
C HIS A 25 -4.95 4.85 -18.46
N GLU A 26 -4.48 4.15 -19.49
CA GLU A 26 -5.19 3.03 -20.12
C GLU A 26 -5.42 1.88 -19.13
N GLU A 27 -4.38 1.51 -18.36
CA GLU A 27 -4.50 0.47 -17.33
C GLU A 27 -5.50 0.85 -16.24
N LEU A 28 -5.53 2.13 -15.83
CA LEU A 28 -6.47 2.60 -14.82
C LEU A 28 -7.92 2.62 -15.36
N GLU A 29 -8.12 3.04 -16.61
CA GLU A 29 -9.42 2.98 -17.27
C GLU A 29 -9.95 1.54 -17.41
N GLU A 30 -9.07 0.58 -17.73
CA GLU A 30 -9.44 -0.83 -17.70
C GLU A 30 -9.76 -1.30 -16.27
N ALA A 31 -8.96 -0.89 -15.28
CA ALA A 31 -9.24 -1.23 -13.88
C ALA A 31 -10.59 -0.68 -13.40
N ARG A 32 -11.05 0.48 -13.90
CA ARG A 32 -12.38 1.03 -13.58
C ARG A 32 -13.54 0.13 -14.03
N LYS A 33 -13.40 -0.56 -15.17
CA LYS A 33 -14.45 -1.36 -15.82
C LYS A 33 -14.64 -2.75 -15.21
N VAL A 34 -13.58 -3.33 -14.62
CA VAL A 34 -13.59 -4.68 -14.04
C VAL A 34 -13.69 -4.65 -12.52
N PRO A 35 -14.06 -5.76 -11.84
CA PRO A 35 -13.97 -5.84 -10.37
C PRO A 35 -12.57 -5.50 -9.87
N ILE A 36 -12.48 -4.98 -8.63
CA ILE A 36 -11.20 -4.60 -8.03
C ILE A 36 -10.18 -5.75 -8.12
N SER A 37 -8.99 -5.43 -8.62
CA SER A 37 -7.94 -6.40 -8.86
C SER A 37 -6.57 -5.76 -8.63
N VAL A 38 -5.99 -6.01 -7.48
CA VAL A 38 -4.66 -5.51 -7.08
C VAL A 38 -3.74 -6.65 -6.69
N ALA A 39 -2.46 -6.51 -6.99
CA ALA A 39 -1.46 -7.48 -6.61
C ALA A 39 -1.20 -7.41 -5.09
N LEU A 40 -1.19 -8.56 -4.44
CA LEU A 40 -0.80 -8.71 -3.04
C LEU A 40 0.65 -9.22 -2.94
N THR A 41 1.04 -10.11 -3.86
CA THR A 41 2.40 -10.59 -4.06
C THR A 41 2.70 -10.70 -5.55
N ILE A 42 3.93 -11.02 -5.92
CA ILE A 42 4.31 -11.28 -7.32
C ILE A 42 3.44 -12.43 -7.87
N GLY A 43 2.67 -12.14 -8.91
CA GLY A 43 1.81 -13.11 -9.58
C GLY A 43 0.54 -13.53 -8.82
N LYS A 44 0.24 -12.95 -7.67
CA LYS A 44 -1.00 -13.21 -6.92
C LYS A 44 -1.75 -11.91 -6.63
N LYS A 45 -3.00 -11.89 -7.06
CA LYS A 45 -3.94 -10.80 -6.78
C LYS A 45 -4.79 -11.13 -5.56
N VAL A 46 -5.27 -10.08 -4.88
CA VAL A 46 -6.26 -10.24 -3.81
C VAL A 46 -7.54 -10.79 -4.40
N PRO A 47 -8.14 -11.85 -3.82
CA PRO A 47 -9.48 -12.29 -4.21
C PRO A 47 -10.49 -11.16 -4.00
N LYS A 48 -11.34 -10.91 -5.01
CA LYS A 48 -12.33 -9.82 -4.95
C LYS A 48 -13.26 -9.94 -3.74
N GLU A 49 -13.56 -11.17 -3.34
CA GLU A 49 -14.44 -11.50 -2.21
C GLU A 49 -13.90 -10.98 -0.87
N TRP A 50 -12.59 -10.72 -0.76
CA TRP A 50 -12.02 -10.12 0.44
C TRP A 50 -12.46 -8.66 0.57
N PHE A 51 -12.46 -7.92 -0.53
CA PHE A 51 -12.94 -6.54 -0.52
C PHE A 51 -14.44 -6.44 -0.26
N GLU A 52 -15.22 -7.41 -0.71
CA GLU A 52 -16.68 -7.48 -0.48
C GLU A 52 -17.02 -7.72 1.00
N LYS A 53 -16.09 -8.29 1.79
CA LYS A 53 -16.24 -8.51 3.24
C LYS A 53 -15.95 -7.28 4.08
N ALA A 54 -15.35 -6.24 3.50
CA ALA A 54 -15.03 -5.02 4.24
C ALA A 54 -16.31 -4.22 4.55
N ASN A 55 -16.44 -3.78 5.80
CA ASN A 55 -17.59 -2.99 6.26
C ASN A 55 -17.51 -1.50 5.88
N GLY A 56 -16.51 -1.10 5.12
CA GLY A 56 -16.29 0.27 4.67
C GLY A 56 -15.20 0.37 3.62
N LYS A 57 -14.86 1.61 3.24
CA LYS A 57 -13.96 1.89 2.12
C LYS A 57 -12.75 2.75 2.50
N LYS A 58 -12.49 2.96 3.77
CA LYS A 58 -11.29 3.70 4.20
C LYS A 58 -10.12 2.73 4.30
N ILE A 59 -9.14 2.90 3.42
CA ILE A 59 -8.02 1.96 3.26
C ILE A 59 -6.68 2.63 3.55
N LEU A 60 -5.84 1.96 4.35
CA LEU A 60 -4.45 2.28 4.57
C LEU A 60 -3.56 1.30 3.82
N GLY A 61 -2.79 1.79 2.88
CA GLY A 61 -1.73 1.04 2.23
C GLY A 61 -0.39 1.25 2.93
N LEU A 62 0.25 0.17 3.38
CA LEU A 62 1.53 0.18 4.07
C LEU A 62 2.66 -0.29 3.15
N ALA A 63 3.70 0.53 2.98
CA ALA A 63 4.83 0.28 2.08
C ALA A 63 4.39 -0.19 0.69
N CYS A 64 3.40 0.47 0.14
CA CYS A 64 2.85 0.19 -1.19
C CYS A 64 2.77 1.46 -2.08
N GLY A 65 3.61 2.44 -1.81
CA GLY A 65 3.83 3.56 -2.70
C GLY A 65 4.36 3.11 -4.07
N GLY A 66 4.25 3.96 -5.06
CA GLY A 66 4.72 3.67 -6.42
C GLY A 66 3.69 3.95 -7.50
N GLY A 67 2.51 4.42 -7.14
CA GLY A 67 1.47 4.78 -8.10
C GLY A 67 0.78 3.59 -8.76
N GLN A 68 0.71 2.45 -8.07
CA GLN A 68 0.10 1.22 -8.58
C GLN A 68 -1.22 0.91 -7.86
N GLN A 69 -1.15 0.42 -6.63
CA GLN A 69 -2.33 -0.03 -5.87
C GLN A 69 -3.19 1.15 -5.40
N GLY A 70 -2.56 2.21 -4.88
CA GLY A 70 -3.25 3.41 -4.40
C GLY A 70 -4.21 4.00 -5.42
N PRO A 71 -3.77 4.30 -6.66
CA PRO A 71 -4.65 4.80 -7.71
C PRO A 71 -5.80 3.85 -8.08
N VAL A 72 -5.56 2.54 -8.09
CA VAL A 72 -6.63 1.56 -8.36
C VAL A 72 -7.67 1.57 -7.25
N PHE A 73 -7.26 1.63 -5.98
CA PHE A 73 -8.19 1.77 -4.85
C PHE A 73 -9.01 3.07 -4.97
N ALA A 74 -8.37 4.20 -5.22
CA ALA A 74 -9.05 5.50 -5.36
C ALA A 74 -10.03 5.49 -6.54
N ALA A 75 -9.65 4.91 -7.69
CA ALA A 75 -10.51 4.76 -8.86
C ALA A 75 -11.73 3.85 -8.61
N LYS A 76 -11.67 2.99 -7.60
CA LYS A 76 -12.78 2.16 -7.09
C LYS A 76 -13.60 2.81 -5.97
N GLY A 77 -13.34 4.08 -5.67
CA GLY A 77 -14.08 4.87 -4.70
C GLY A 77 -13.72 4.55 -3.25
N TYR A 78 -12.50 4.09 -3.00
CA TYR A 78 -11.95 4.01 -1.64
C TYR A 78 -11.41 5.37 -1.20
N ASP A 79 -11.52 5.66 0.09
CA ASP A 79 -10.80 6.74 0.77
C ASP A 79 -9.39 6.22 1.11
N VAL A 80 -8.40 6.66 0.32
CA VAL A 80 -7.08 6.05 0.28
C VAL A 80 -6.05 6.87 1.03
N THR A 81 -5.36 6.23 1.96
CA THR A 81 -4.13 6.73 2.56
C THR A 81 -3.00 5.76 2.25
N ILE A 82 -1.87 6.26 1.74
CA ILE A 82 -0.65 5.48 1.51
C ILE A 82 0.42 5.96 2.47
N MET A 83 0.95 5.06 3.29
CA MET A 83 2.10 5.31 4.15
C MET A 83 3.31 4.54 3.65
N ASP A 84 4.35 5.26 3.30
CA ASP A 84 5.60 4.70 2.78
C ASP A 84 6.80 5.49 3.32
N PHE A 85 7.94 4.84 3.42
CA PHE A 85 9.18 5.47 3.85
C PHE A 85 9.85 6.28 2.73
N SER A 86 9.63 5.86 1.47
CA SER A 86 10.22 6.47 0.28
C SER A 86 9.35 7.63 -0.23
N THR A 87 9.91 8.84 -0.17
CA THR A 87 9.25 10.03 -0.75
C THR A 87 9.04 9.89 -2.25
N SER A 88 9.99 9.27 -2.99
CA SER A 88 9.85 9.11 -4.43
C SER A 88 8.72 8.12 -4.79
N GLN A 89 8.46 7.12 -3.96
CA GLN A 89 7.33 6.23 -4.17
C GLN A 89 5.99 6.96 -3.91
N LEU A 90 5.90 7.75 -2.85
CA LEU A 90 4.71 8.57 -2.56
C LEU A 90 4.43 9.58 -3.66
N GLN A 91 5.47 10.25 -4.19
CA GLN A 91 5.34 11.20 -5.31
C GLN A 91 4.76 10.56 -6.57
N ARG A 92 4.96 9.25 -6.79
CA ARG A 92 4.34 8.53 -7.90
C ARG A 92 2.83 8.38 -7.71
N ASP A 93 2.37 8.09 -6.49
CA ASP A 93 0.93 8.08 -6.18
C ASP A 93 0.30 9.46 -6.37
N GLU A 94 0.96 10.51 -5.90
CA GLU A 94 0.52 11.90 -6.08
C GLU A 94 0.46 12.30 -7.56
N MET A 95 1.47 11.89 -8.34
CA MET A 95 1.52 12.16 -9.78
C MET A 95 0.35 11.49 -10.51
N VAL A 96 0.08 10.21 -10.22
CA VAL A 96 -1.04 9.51 -10.83
C VAL A 96 -2.37 10.11 -10.35
N ALA A 97 -2.52 10.39 -9.05
CA ALA A 97 -3.71 11.02 -8.51
C ALA A 97 -4.02 12.35 -9.20
N LYS A 98 -3.02 13.20 -9.37
CA LYS A 98 -3.15 14.49 -10.08
C LYS A 98 -3.53 14.28 -11.55
N ARG A 99 -2.86 13.35 -12.24
CA ARG A 99 -3.14 13.05 -13.68
C ARG A 99 -4.57 12.60 -13.89
N GLU A 100 -5.08 11.75 -12.97
CA GLU A 100 -6.37 11.07 -13.11
C GLU A 100 -7.53 11.74 -12.36
N GLY A 101 -7.28 12.87 -11.71
CA GLY A 101 -8.31 13.56 -10.91
C GLY A 101 -8.76 12.75 -9.69
N LEU A 102 -7.87 11.95 -9.10
CA LEU A 102 -8.14 11.13 -7.93
C LEU A 102 -7.66 11.84 -6.65
N THR A 103 -8.20 11.42 -5.50
CA THR A 103 -7.74 11.85 -4.18
C THR A 103 -7.04 10.69 -3.49
N ILE A 104 -5.77 10.90 -3.13
CA ILE A 104 -4.95 9.96 -2.35
C ILE A 104 -4.21 10.79 -1.29
N THR A 105 -4.34 10.40 -0.04
CA THR A 105 -3.53 10.98 1.05
C THR A 105 -2.22 10.21 1.13
N THR A 106 -1.08 10.91 1.08
CA THR A 106 0.24 10.32 1.24
C THR A 106 0.83 10.71 2.59
N VAL A 107 1.45 9.77 3.28
CA VAL A 107 2.10 9.96 4.57
C VAL A 107 3.48 9.33 4.53
N GLN A 108 4.52 10.16 4.65
CA GLN A 108 5.87 9.62 4.82
C GLN A 108 6.04 9.13 6.25
N GLY A 109 6.46 7.87 6.41
CA GLY A 109 6.67 7.31 7.74
C GLY A 109 7.46 6.01 7.76
N ASP A 110 8.10 5.77 8.89
CA ASP A 110 8.82 4.55 9.21
C ASP A 110 7.84 3.56 9.86
N LEU A 111 7.59 2.44 9.20
CA LEU A 111 6.64 1.43 9.67
C LEU A 111 7.11 0.66 10.92
N THR A 112 8.36 0.87 11.36
CA THR A 112 8.85 0.37 12.65
C THR A 112 8.52 1.30 13.82
N LYS A 113 7.86 2.44 13.56
CA LYS A 113 7.47 3.46 14.55
C LYS A 113 5.96 3.52 14.72
N PRO A 114 5.45 4.15 15.78
CA PRO A 114 4.01 4.41 15.90
C PRO A 114 3.45 5.13 14.68
N PHE A 115 2.32 4.67 14.16
CA PHE A 115 1.67 5.31 13.02
C PHE A 115 0.96 6.59 13.45
N PRO A 116 1.02 7.67 12.64
CA PRO A 116 0.41 8.96 12.96
C PRO A 116 -1.12 8.96 12.71
N PHE A 117 -1.79 7.90 13.10
CA PHE A 117 -3.23 7.72 12.95
C PHE A 117 -3.86 7.34 14.28
N GLU A 118 -5.11 7.72 14.47
CA GLU A 118 -5.92 7.32 15.61
C GLU A 118 -6.28 5.83 15.56
N ASP A 119 -6.64 5.27 16.71
CA ASP A 119 -7.15 3.91 16.81
C ASP A 119 -8.42 3.75 15.95
N GLU A 120 -8.65 2.55 15.46
CA GLU A 120 -9.87 2.17 14.74
C GLU A 120 -10.26 3.16 13.61
N THR A 121 -9.27 3.65 12.85
CA THR A 121 -9.47 4.64 11.77
C THR A 121 -9.84 4.00 10.45
N PHE A 122 -9.24 2.86 10.09
CA PHE A 122 -9.35 2.25 8.77
C PHE A 122 -10.23 1.01 8.75
N ASP A 123 -10.95 0.81 7.64
CA ASP A 123 -11.75 -0.40 7.40
C ASP A 123 -10.89 -1.53 6.83
N ILE A 124 -9.84 -1.15 6.09
CA ILE A 124 -8.87 -2.08 5.49
C ILE A 124 -7.46 -1.56 5.74
N VAL A 125 -6.55 -2.45 6.12
CA VAL A 125 -5.11 -2.24 6.05
C VAL A 125 -4.53 -3.21 5.03
N PHE A 126 -3.82 -2.67 4.05
CA PHE A 126 -3.24 -3.42 2.94
C PHE A 126 -1.71 -3.31 2.97
N ASN A 127 -1.03 -4.44 3.06
CA ASN A 127 0.43 -4.53 3.01
C ASN A 127 0.82 -5.60 1.99
N PRO A 128 1.26 -5.23 0.79
CA PRO A 128 1.78 -6.19 -0.18
C PRO A 128 3.11 -6.78 0.30
N VAL A 129 3.76 -7.58 -0.52
CA VAL A 129 5.00 -8.31 -0.22
C VAL A 129 6.18 -7.45 0.30
N SER A 130 6.02 -6.14 0.41
CA SER A 130 7.02 -5.17 0.89
C SER A 130 7.44 -5.36 2.37
N ASN A 131 6.73 -6.17 3.14
CA ASN A 131 7.11 -6.50 4.54
C ASN A 131 8.51 -7.11 4.67
N VAL A 132 9.07 -7.71 3.63
CA VAL A 132 10.44 -8.21 3.61
C VAL A 132 11.51 -7.13 3.80
N TYR A 133 11.15 -5.85 3.64
CA TYR A 133 12.02 -4.70 3.84
C TYR A 133 11.84 -4.02 5.20
N ILE A 134 11.05 -4.60 6.10
CA ILE A 134 10.71 -4.01 7.40
C ILE A 134 11.37 -4.84 8.50
N GLU A 135 12.24 -4.20 9.29
CA GLU A 135 13.04 -4.86 10.32
C GLU A 135 12.20 -5.31 11.51
N ASP A 136 11.23 -4.48 11.94
CA ASP A 136 10.35 -4.75 13.09
C ASP A 136 8.92 -4.98 12.61
N LEU A 137 8.66 -6.20 12.17
CA LEU A 137 7.32 -6.63 11.73
C LEU A 137 6.32 -6.72 12.88
N GLU A 138 6.78 -7.05 14.09
CA GLU A 138 5.90 -7.16 15.26
C GLU A 138 5.26 -5.81 15.56
N ASN A 139 6.07 -4.76 15.64
CA ASN A 139 5.56 -3.40 15.87
C ASN A 139 4.68 -2.92 14.72
N MET A 140 5.07 -3.19 13.47
CA MET A 140 4.27 -2.83 12.31
C MET A 140 2.88 -3.45 12.37
N TYR A 141 2.76 -4.76 12.67
CA TYR A 141 1.45 -5.41 12.74
C TYR A 141 0.65 -5.01 13.98
N LYS A 142 1.31 -4.70 15.09
CA LYS A 142 0.65 -4.12 16.26
C LYS A 142 -0.01 -2.78 15.91
N GLU A 143 0.72 -1.90 15.25
CA GLU A 143 0.19 -0.60 14.82
C GLU A 143 -0.88 -0.77 13.73
N ALA A 144 -0.67 -1.65 12.75
CA ALA A 144 -1.68 -1.98 11.73
C ALA A 144 -3.00 -2.45 12.36
N THR A 145 -2.91 -3.28 13.41
CA THR A 145 -4.09 -3.76 14.15
C THR A 145 -4.73 -2.65 14.98
N ARG A 146 -3.93 -1.76 15.59
CA ARG A 146 -4.44 -0.64 16.38
C ARG A 146 -5.27 0.32 15.53
N VAL A 147 -4.77 0.67 14.35
CA VAL A 147 -5.45 1.63 13.46
C VAL A 147 -6.61 1.00 12.68
N LEU A 148 -6.70 -0.33 12.67
CA LEU A 148 -7.78 -1.08 12.02
C LEU A 148 -9.02 -1.09 12.91
N LYS A 149 -10.19 -0.79 12.35
CA LYS A 149 -11.48 -0.88 13.05
C LYS A 149 -11.78 -2.32 13.46
N LYS A 150 -12.59 -2.49 14.50
CA LYS A 150 -13.13 -3.81 14.88
C LYS A 150 -13.90 -4.42 13.71
N GLY A 151 -13.53 -5.66 13.35
CA GLY A 151 -14.09 -6.33 12.17
C GLY A 151 -13.54 -5.85 10.84
N GLY A 152 -12.55 -4.97 10.84
CA GLY A 152 -11.81 -4.55 9.64
C GLY A 152 -10.91 -5.65 9.10
N LEU A 153 -10.39 -5.48 7.90
CA LEU A 153 -9.60 -6.48 7.20
C LEU A 153 -8.12 -6.08 7.10
N LEU A 154 -7.23 -6.94 7.58
CA LEU A 154 -5.80 -6.86 7.33
C LEU A 154 -5.44 -7.81 6.18
N MET A 155 -5.05 -7.24 5.05
CA MET A 155 -4.63 -7.99 3.85
C MET A 155 -3.11 -7.92 3.72
N VAL A 156 -2.44 -9.06 3.84
CA VAL A 156 -0.96 -9.12 3.86
C VAL A 156 -0.45 -10.12 2.83
N GLY A 157 0.54 -9.70 2.06
CA GLY A 157 1.31 -10.56 1.17
C GLY A 157 2.65 -10.96 1.78
N PHE A 158 2.98 -12.25 1.75
CA PHE A 158 4.29 -12.75 2.15
C PHE A 158 5.00 -13.41 0.99
N MET A 159 6.32 -13.27 0.92
CA MET A 159 7.13 -14.10 0.05
C MET A 159 7.39 -15.45 0.74
N ASN A 160 7.37 -16.51 -0.06
CA ASN A 160 7.79 -17.83 0.44
C ASN A 160 9.31 -17.83 0.63
N PRO A 161 9.83 -18.07 1.84
CA PRO A 161 11.28 -18.06 2.11
C PRO A 161 12.06 -19.18 1.40
N TRP A 162 11.36 -20.18 0.84
CA TRP A 162 11.96 -21.30 0.11
C TRP A 162 12.23 -21.02 -1.38
N ILE A 163 12.05 -19.77 -1.84
CA ILE A 163 12.31 -19.36 -3.24
C ILE A 163 13.76 -18.86 -3.43
N TYR A 164 14.58 -18.88 -2.41
CA TYR A 164 16.00 -18.47 -2.46
C TYR A 164 16.92 -19.69 -2.47
#